data_cfcc1595e1d13f47912c17ebdb413fa6
#
_entry.id   cfcc1595e1d13f47912c17ebdb413fa6
#
_cell.length_a   1.000
_cell.length_b   1.000
_cell.length_c   1.000
_cell.angle_alpha   90.00
_cell.angle_beta   90.00
_cell.angle_gamma   90.00
#
_symmetry.space_group_name_H-M   'P 1'
#
loop_
_entity.id
_entity.type
_entity.pdbx_description
1 polymer ?
#
loop_
_entity_poly.entity_id
_entity_poly.type
_entity_poly.pdbx_seq_one_letter_code
_entity_poly.pdbx_strand_id
1 'polypeptide(L)'
;MGDVARSNLIFGLHVHVGVPNREEGIRIQNIARYFLPHIYAISTCSPFWEGRNTGFKSFRQKIFAKFPRTGIPSHFNSWADFEQYVNILIKTGTIDNAKKIWWDLRVHPIYPTIEFRICDMPLRIEETLCLAAIMQCIVAKIYKLHQQNISFRNYRRILINENKWRASRYGIDAELIDFGKEIAVPYEKILDELLEFIDDVVDELDCRSKNRVRDF
;
A
#
# COMPACT_ATOMS: atom_id res chain seq x y z
N MET A 1 17.61 6.77 18.25
CA MET A 1 16.82 7.51 17.22
C MET A 1 16.31 8.87 17.69
N GLY A 2 16.44 9.22 18.96
CA GLY A 2 16.25 10.60 19.47
C GLY A 2 15.08 11.37 18.85
N ASP A 3 15.37 12.46 18.18
CA ASP A 3 14.37 13.35 17.60
C ASP A 3 13.52 12.73 16.50
N VAL A 4 14.06 11.77 15.73
CA VAL A 4 13.27 11.02 14.74
C VAL A 4 12.15 10.23 15.43
N ALA A 5 12.43 9.58 16.57
CA ALA A 5 11.41 8.88 17.34
C ALA A 5 10.39 9.85 17.96
N ARG A 6 10.87 10.99 18.51
CA ARG A 6 9.99 12.02 19.08
C ARG A 6 9.08 12.67 18.03
N SER A 7 9.55 12.80 16.79
CA SER A 7 8.74 13.35 15.69
C SER A 7 7.69 12.39 15.13
N ASN A 8 7.66 11.11 15.58
CA ASN A 8 6.71 10.10 15.08
C ASN A 8 5.32 10.21 15.74
N LEU A 9 4.79 11.42 15.80
CA LEU A 9 3.43 11.72 16.29
C LEU A 9 2.46 11.75 15.11
N ILE A 10 2.27 10.58 14.51
CA ILE A 10 1.48 10.42 13.29
C ILE A 10 0.49 9.27 13.45
N PHE A 11 -0.63 9.35 12.71
CA PHE A 11 -1.66 8.33 12.65
C PHE A 11 -1.71 7.70 11.27
N GLY A 12 -2.07 6.43 11.17
CA GLY A 12 -2.21 5.74 9.90
C GLY A 12 -3.21 4.61 9.98
N LEU A 13 -3.87 4.32 8.87
CA LEU A 13 -4.73 3.16 8.71
C LEU A 13 -3.86 1.94 8.37
N HIS A 14 -4.04 0.87 9.13
CA HIS A 14 -3.48 -0.45 8.82
C HIS A 14 -4.61 -1.43 8.57
N VAL A 15 -4.53 -2.13 7.44
CA VAL A 15 -5.53 -3.13 7.05
C VAL A 15 -4.80 -4.45 6.81
N HIS A 16 -5.24 -5.50 7.51
CA HIS A 16 -4.76 -6.86 7.33
C HIS A 16 -5.77 -7.65 6.51
N VAL A 17 -5.34 -8.17 5.36
CA VAL A 17 -6.14 -9.06 4.52
C VAL A 17 -5.56 -10.46 4.61
N GLY A 18 -6.40 -11.45 4.94
CA GLY A 18 -6.02 -12.86 5.01
C GLY A 18 -5.53 -13.40 3.67
N VAL A 19 -4.51 -14.28 3.71
CA VAL A 19 -3.99 -14.99 2.55
C VAL A 19 -3.88 -16.49 2.87
N PRO A 20 -3.98 -17.39 1.88
CA PRO A 20 -3.99 -18.84 2.12
C PRO A 20 -2.70 -19.33 2.81
N ASN A 21 -1.56 -18.79 2.42
CA ASN A 21 -0.25 -19.09 2.98
C ASN A 21 0.74 -17.95 2.69
N ARG A 22 1.92 -18.03 3.28
CA ARG A 22 2.94 -16.98 3.16
C ARG A 22 3.55 -16.88 1.77
N GLU A 23 3.65 -17.98 1.06
CA GLU A 23 4.17 -18.01 -0.33
C GLU A 23 3.24 -17.23 -1.26
N GLU A 24 1.91 -17.49 -1.19
CA GLU A 24 0.92 -16.68 -1.89
C GLU A 24 0.94 -15.23 -1.42
N GLY A 25 1.16 -14.99 -0.13
CA GLY A 25 1.35 -13.64 0.41
C GLY A 25 2.46 -12.86 -0.29
N ILE A 26 3.63 -13.47 -0.52
CA ILE A 26 4.75 -12.85 -1.24
C ILE A 26 4.39 -12.59 -2.71
N ARG A 27 3.76 -13.55 -3.39
CA ARG A 27 3.32 -13.38 -4.78
C ARG A 27 2.34 -12.21 -4.91
N ILE A 28 1.32 -12.17 -4.04
CA ILE A 28 0.34 -11.08 -4.02
C ILE A 28 1.02 -9.75 -3.66
N GLN A 29 1.91 -9.71 -2.67
CA GLN A 29 2.66 -8.51 -2.30
C GLN A 29 3.42 -7.92 -3.49
N ASN A 30 4.10 -8.76 -4.27
CA ASN A 30 4.87 -8.33 -5.43
C ASN A 30 4.03 -7.58 -6.46
N ILE A 31 2.78 -7.97 -6.64
CA ILE A 31 1.83 -7.34 -7.56
C ILE A 31 1.15 -6.15 -6.89
N ALA A 32 0.64 -6.33 -5.66
CA ALA A 32 -0.14 -5.33 -4.94
C ALA A 32 0.63 -4.02 -4.68
N ARG A 33 1.97 -4.05 -4.70
CA ARG A 33 2.81 -2.83 -4.64
C ARG A 33 2.44 -1.81 -5.71
N TYR A 34 2.03 -2.26 -6.89
CA TYR A 34 1.61 -1.39 -7.99
C TYR A 34 0.42 -0.51 -7.59
N PHE A 35 -0.52 -1.06 -6.83
CA PHE A 35 -1.74 -0.37 -6.42
C PHE A 35 -1.56 0.54 -5.19
N LEU A 36 -0.40 0.57 -4.56
CA LEU A 36 -0.16 1.41 -3.38
C LEU A 36 -0.38 2.90 -3.64
N PRO A 37 0.13 3.52 -4.72
CA PRO A 37 -0.16 4.92 -5.02
C PRO A 37 -1.65 5.19 -5.28
N HIS A 38 -2.39 4.22 -5.83
CA HIS A 38 -3.82 4.35 -6.13
C HIS A 38 -4.63 4.50 -4.84
N ILE A 39 -4.48 3.57 -3.89
CA ILE A 39 -5.18 3.64 -2.60
C ILE A 39 -4.65 4.77 -1.71
N TYR A 40 -3.39 5.15 -1.89
CA TYR A 40 -2.79 6.23 -1.12
C TYR A 40 -3.37 7.58 -1.50
N ALA A 41 -3.56 7.87 -2.78
CA ALA A 41 -4.08 9.15 -3.25
C ALA A 41 -5.45 9.49 -2.65
N ILE A 42 -6.39 8.52 -2.60
CA ILE A 42 -7.71 8.72 -1.99
C ILE A 42 -7.71 8.74 -0.45
N SER A 43 -6.62 8.29 0.18
CA SER A 43 -6.51 8.27 1.65
C SER A 43 -5.79 9.48 2.22
N THR A 44 -5.32 10.42 1.39
CA THR A 44 -4.50 11.54 1.84
C THR A 44 -5.31 12.58 2.62
N CYS A 45 -5.02 12.74 3.91
CA CYS A 45 -5.71 13.70 4.79
C CYS A 45 -4.81 14.32 5.88
N SER A 46 -3.47 14.34 5.67
CA SER A 46 -2.52 14.88 6.65
C SER A 46 -1.64 16.01 6.10
N PRO A 47 -2.24 17.17 5.69
CA PRO A 47 -1.48 18.25 5.05
C PRO A 47 -0.71 19.13 6.03
N PHE A 48 -1.02 19.09 7.32
CA PHE A 48 -0.46 19.98 8.30
C PHE A 48 0.62 19.30 9.16
N TRP A 49 1.67 20.05 9.48
CA TRP A 49 2.72 19.63 10.41
C TRP A 49 3.23 20.84 11.20
N GLU A 50 3.30 20.71 12.54
CA GLU A 50 3.75 21.78 13.43
C GLU A 50 3.05 23.14 13.16
N GLY A 51 1.75 23.11 12.98
CA GLY A 51 0.91 24.29 12.72
C GLY A 51 1.03 24.90 11.33
N ARG A 52 1.74 24.26 10.39
CA ARG A 52 1.97 24.76 9.03
C ARG A 52 1.32 23.85 7.98
N ASN A 53 0.77 24.45 6.93
CA ASN A 53 0.47 23.72 5.71
C ASN A 53 1.79 23.38 5.00
N THR A 54 2.04 22.08 4.84
CA THR A 54 3.30 21.57 4.27
C THR A 54 3.33 21.59 2.74
N GLY A 55 2.18 21.85 2.11
CA GLY A 55 2.01 21.74 0.67
C GLY A 55 1.83 20.31 0.16
N PHE A 56 1.85 19.29 1.02
CA PHE A 56 1.50 17.90 0.69
C PHE A 56 0.07 17.61 1.15
N LYS A 57 -0.64 16.73 0.43
CA LYS A 57 -1.93 16.21 0.87
C LYS A 57 -1.75 15.15 1.98
N SER A 58 -0.59 14.46 1.98
CA SER A 58 -0.16 13.59 3.08
C SER A 58 1.29 13.86 3.47
N PHE A 59 1.49 14.50 4.61
CA PHE A 59 2.83 14.71 5.20
C PHE A 59 3.23 13.58 6.14
N ARG A 60 2.28 12.79 6.64
CA ARG A 60 2.53 11.61 7.48
C ARG A 60 3.62 10.71 6.92
N GLN A 61 3.55 10.39 5.63
CA GLN A 61 4.53 9.53 4.97
C GLN A 61 5.94 10.14 4.92
N LYS A 62 6.07 11.48 4.90
CA LYS A 62 7.37 12.17 4.95
C LYS A 62 8.01 12.04 6.33
N ILE A 63 7.20 12.07 7.40
CA ILE A 63 7.66 11.82 8.76
C ILE A 63 8.07 10.36 8.93
N PHE A 64 7.21 9.43 8.49
CA PHE A 64 7.45 8.00 8.62
C PHE A 64 8.68 7.54 7.83
N ALA A 65 8.95 8.13 6.67
CA ALA A 65 10.11 7.80 5.82
C ALA A 65 11.47 8.11 6.47
N LYS A 66 11.51 8.85 7.59
CA LYS A 66 12.74 9.05 8.37
C LYS A 66 13.19 7.78 9.11
N PHE A 67 12.30 6.81 9.29
CA PHE A 67 12.63 5.53 9.90
C PHE A 67 13.26 4.57 8.89
N PRO A 68 14.21 3.73 9.33
CA PRO A 68 14.77 2.69 8.49
C PRO A 68 13.72 1.64 8.14
N ARG A 69 13.91 0.95 7.02
CA ARG A 69 13.06 -0.17 6.57
C ARG A 69 11.59 0.21 6.37
N THR A 70 11.35 1.45 5.91
CA THR A 70 10.06 1.99 5.48
C THR A 70 9.98 2.07 3.95
N GLY A 71 8.83 2.49 3.43
CA GLY A 71 8.60 2.66 2.00
C GLY A 71 8.13 1.39 1.30
N ILE A 72 8.13 1.41 -0.02
CA ILE A 72 7.65 0.31 -0.85
C ILE A 72 8.62 -0.89 -0.77
N PRO A 73 8.14 -2.12 -0.48
CA PRO A 73 8.99 -3.31 -0.41
C PRO A 73 9.67 -3.61 -1.75
N SER A 74 10.81 -4.25 -1.70
CA SER A 74 11.43 -4.87 -2.87
C SER A 74 10.62 -6.07 -3.34
N HIS A 75 10.89 -6.53 -4.56
CA HIS A 75 10.40 -7.81 -5.04
C HIS A 75 11.15 -8.95 -4.32
N PHE A 76 10.42 -9.99 -3.93
CA PHE A 76 10.98 -11.23 -3.40
C PHE A 76 10.51 -12.40 -4.26
N ASN A 77 11.42 -13.33 -4.57
CA ASN A 77 11.10 -14.47 -5.42
C ASN A 77 10.24 -15.53 -4.70
N SER A 78 10.36 -15.61 -3.37
CA SER A 78 9.68 -16.57 -2.52
C SER A 78 9.60 -16.09 -1.07
N TRP A 79 8.83 -16.79 -0.24
CA TRP A 79 8.89 -16.61 1.21
C TRP A 79 10.30 -16.89 1.78
N ALA A 80 10.99 -17.91 1.27
CA ALA A 80 12.35 -18.23 1.71
C ALA A 80 13.35 -17.10 1.40
N ASP A 81 13.20 -16.41 0.25
CA ASP A 81 14.01 -15.23 -0.09
C ASP A 81 13.77 -14.08 0.92
N PHE A 82 12.52 -13.85 1.29
CA PHE A 82 12.18 -12.89 2.34
C PHE A 82 12.75 -13.30 3.71
N GLU A 83 12.64 -14.57 4.09
CA GLU A 83 13.22 -15.06 5.35
C GLU A 83 14.75 -14.92 5.37
N GLN A 84 15.42 -15.18 4.27
CA GLN A 84 16.87 -14.95 4.15
C GLN A 84 17.23 -13.48 4.41
N TYR A 85 16.51 -12.54 3.83
CA TYR A 85 16.68 -11.10 4.09
C TYR A 85 16.50 -10.78 5.57
N VAL A 86 15.43 -11.26 6.20
CA VAL A 86 15.16 -11.07 7.63
C VAL A 86 16.27 -11.65 8.50
N ASN A 87 16.71 -12.87 8.19
CA ASN A 87 17.75 -13.57 8.94
C ASN A 87 19.11 -12.85 8.88
N ILE A 88 19.45 -12.23 7.75
CA ILE A 88 20.65 -11.39 7.65
C ILE A 88 20.57 -10.22 8.65
N LEU A 89 19.42 -9.54 8.70
CA LEU A 89 19.22 -8.39 9.60
C LEU A 89 19.26 -8.81 11.09
N ILE A 90 18.73 -9.98 11.42
CA ILE A 90 18.77 -10.51 12.79
C ILE A 90 20.20 -10.91 13.15
N LYS A 91 20.89 -11.68 12.30
CA LYS A 91 22.28 -12.13 12.54
C LYS A 91 23.26 -10.98 12.70
N THR A 92 23.02 -9.86 12.03
CA THR A 92 23.85 -8.66 12.14
C THR A 92 23.45 -7.74 13.31
N GLY A 93 22.46 -8.14 14.12
CA GLY A 93 21.97 -7.32 15.24
C GLY A 93 21.22 -6.04 14.80
N THR A 94 20.88 -5.92 13.51
CA THR A 94 20.17 -4.75 12.98
C THR A 94 18.72 -4.69 13.50
N ILE A 95 18.08 -5.83 13.60
CA ILE A 95 16.76 -6.03 14.22
C ILE A 95 16.77 -7.29 15.08
N ASP A 96 15.84 -7.38 16.03
CA ASP A 96 15.62 -8.58 16.85
C ASP A 96 14.52 -9.49 16.27
N ASN A 97 13.63 -8.93 15.43
CA ASN A 97 12.55 -9.68 14.80
C ASN A 97 11.99 -8.92 13.59
N ALA A 98 11.25 -9.62 12.70
CA ALA A 98 10.69 -9.09 11.47
C ALA A 98 9.60 -8.01 11.66
N LYS A 99 9.04 -7.82 12.87
CA LYS A 99 8.06 -6.76 13.14
C LYS A 99 8.66 -5.37 12.97
N LYS A 100 10.00 -5.25 13.04
CA LYS A 100 10.74 -3.98 12.83
C LYS A 100 10.97 -3.61 11.35
N ILE A 101 10.32 -4.31 10.42
CA ILE A 101 10.25 -3.96 9.01
C ILE A 101 8.92 -3.25 8.80
N TRP A 102 8.97 -1.97 8.45
CA TRP A 102 7.80 -1.08 8.43
C TRP A 102 7.44 -0.62 7.01
N TRP A 103 7.53 -1.52 6.03
CA TRP A 103 7.15 -1.21 4.64
C TRP A 103 5.68 -0.79 4.52
N ASP A 104 5.36 -0.09 3.44
CA ASP A 104 4.01 0.37 3.10
C ASP A 104 3.03 -0.79 2.87
N LEU A 105 3.56 -1.95 2.51
CA LEU A 105 2.87 -3.22 2.32
C LEU A 105 3.81 -4.35 2.73
N ARG A 106 3.35 -5.28 3.55
CA ARG A 106 4.17 -6.43 3.94
C ARG A 106 3.34 -7.68 4.19
N VAL A 107 3.89 -8.85 3.87
CA VAL A 107 3.40 -10.11 4.44
C VAL A 107 3.74 -10.10 5.92
N HIS A 108 2.74 -10.31 6.77
CA HIS A 108 2.94 -10.23 8.22
C HIS A 108 3.75 -11.44 8.72
N PRO A 109 4.80 -11.25 9.56
CA PRO A 109 5.71 -12.33 9.94
C PRO A 109 5.08 -13.42 10.80
N ILE A 110 3.96 -13.14 11.49
CA ILE A 110 3.28 -14.08 12.39
C ILE A 110 1.98 -14.58 11.79
N TYR A 111 1.11 -13.64 11.36
CA TYR A 111 -0.23 -13.96 10.84
C TYR A 111 -0.18 -14.20 9.34
N PRO A 112 -1.00 -15.12 8.79
CA PRO A 112 -1.11 -15.32 7.33
C PRO A 112 -1.94 -14.18 6.70
N THR A 113 -1.39 -12.97 6.75
CA THR A 113 -2.03 -11.76 6.22
C THR A 113 -1.05 -10.91 5.44
N ILE A 114 -1.57 -10.13 4.50
CA ILE A 114 -0.90 -8.97 3.93
C ILE A 114 -1.41 -7.73 4.66
N GLU A 115 -0.48 -6.91 5.15
CA GLU A 115 -0.75 -5.69 5.88
C GLU A 115 -0.46 -4.47 5.00
N PHE A 116 -1.49 -3.72 4.67
CA PHE A 116 -1.38 -2.39 4.05
C PHE A 116 -1.16 -1.33 5.13
N ARG A 117 -0.17 -0.45 4.94
CA ARG A 117 0.27 0.53 5.96
C ARG A 117 0.42 1.94 5.39
N ILE A 118 0.25 2.09 4.07
CA ILE A 118 0.57 3.34 3.35
C ILE A 118 -0.41 4.47 3.68
N CYS A 119 -1.69 4.16 3.95
CA CYS A 119 -2.77 5.12 4.04
C CYS A 119 -2.70 6.00 5.29
N ASP A 120 -3.08 7.26 5.16
CA ASP A 120 -3.41 8.10 6.30
C ASP A 120 -4.63 7.52 7.04
N MET A 121 -4.88 7.95 8.27
CA MET A 121 -6.08 7.59 9.00
C MET A 121 -7.23 8.49 8.54
N PRO A 122 -8.25 7.97 7.85
CA PRO A 122 -9.40 8.77 7.43
C PRO A 122 -10.16 9.38 8.61
N LEU A 123 -10.85 10.50 8.36
CA LEU A 123 -11.64 11.19 9.38
C LEU A 123 -13.02 10.58 9.57
N ARG A 124 -13.53 9.86 8.57
CA ARG A 124 -14.85 9.24 8.57
C ARG A 124 -14.73 7.73 8.55
N ILE A 125 -15.66 7.05 9.22
CA ILE A 125 -15.66 5.58 9.29
C ILE A 125 -15.98 4.96 7.93
N GLU A 126 -16.84 5.60 7.15
CA GLU A 126 -17.21 5.15 5.80
C GLU A 126 -15.99 5.11 4.88
N GLU A 127 -15.12 6.11 4.94
CA GLU A 127 -13.86 6.17 4.19
C GLU A 127 -12.92 5.02 4.60
N THR A 128 -12.83 4.75 5.91
CA THR A 128 -12.04 3.63 6.44
C THR A 128 -12.55 2.29 5.93
N LEU A 129 -13.87 2.07 5.96
CA LEU A 129 -14.48 0.84 5.48
C LEU A 129 -14.32 0.68 3.96
N CYS A 130 -14.45 1.76 3.19
CA CYS A 130 -14.25 1.76 1.76
C CYS A 130 -12.80 1.38 1.41
N LEU A 131 -11.80 2.01 2.04
CA LEU A 131 -10.39 1.67 1.83
C LEU A 131 -10.08 0.21 2.18
N ALA A 132 -10.63 -0.30 3.29
CA ALA A 132 -10.46 -1.69 3.69
C ALA A 132 -11.06 -2.65 2.66
N ALA A 133 -12.24 -2.34 2.14
CA ALA A 133 -12.91 -3.12 1.09
C ALA A 133 -12.10 -3.14 -0.21
N ILE A 134 -11.61 -1.99 -0.67
CA ILE A 134 -10.75 -1.91 -1.87
C ILE A 134 -9.49 -2.76 -1.70
N MET A 135 -8.80 -2.67 -0.55
CA MET A 135 -7.60 -3.47 -0.28
C MET A 135 -7.92 -4.97 -0.27
N GLN A 136 -9.05 -5.37 0.31
CA GLN A 136 -9.50 -6.76 0.30
C GLN A 136 -9.78 -7.23 -1.14
N CYS A 137 -10.46 -6.42 -1.95
CA CYS A 137 -10.76 -6.74 -3.35
C CYS A 137 -9.48 -6.84 -4.20
N ILE A 138 -8.49 -5.96 -4.01
CA ILE A 138 -7.19 -6.04 -4.69
C ILE A 138 -6.51 -7.39 -4.41
N VAL A 139 -6.45 -7.80 -3.13
CA VAL A 139 -5.84 -9.08 -2.74
C VAL A 139 -6.60 -10.26 -3.34
N ALA A 140 -7.93 -10.26 -3.25
CA ALA A 140 -8.76 -11.31 -3.80
C ALA A 140 -8.64 -11.42 -5.32
N LYS A 141 -8.63 -10.28 -6.03
CA LYS A 141 -8.46 -10.24 -7.50
C LYS A 141 -7.12 -10.82 -7.93
N ILE A 142 -6.03 -10.41 -7.27
CA ILE A 142 -4.70 -10.94 -7.58
C ILE A 142 -4.63 -12.45 -7.30
N TYR A 143 -5.20 -12.90 -6.19
CA TYR A 143 -5.27 -14.33 -5.87
C TYR A 143 -6.07 -15.12 -6.92
N LYS A 144 -7.24 -14.60 -7.33
CA LYS A 144 -8.07 -15.19 -8.40
C LYS A 144 -7.31 -15.33 -9.72
N LEU A 145 -6.54 -14.31 -10.11
CA LEU A 145 -5.67 -14.37 -11.30
C LEU A 145 -4.61 -15.49 -11.17
N HIS A 146 -3.96 -15.60 -10.01
CA HIS A 146 -2.98 -16.66 -9.77
C HIS A 146 -3.58 -18.06 -9.89
N GLN A 147 -4.81 -18.26 -9.40
CA GLN A 147 -5.52 -19.55 -9.54
C GLN A 147 -5.83 -19.88 -11.00
N GLN A 148 -5.98 -18.87 -11.86
CA GLN A 148 -6.19 -19.01 -13.29
C GLN A 148 -4.87 -19.09 -14.09
N ASN A 149 -3.71 -19.14 -13.43
CA ASN A 149 -2.39 -19.04 -14.05
C ASN A 149 -2.17 -17.76 -14.87
N ILE A 150 -2.85 -16.69 -14.51
CA ILE A 150 -2.68 -15.37 -15.11
C ILE A 150 -1.76 -14.54 -14.20
N SER A 151 -0.69 -13.99 -14.77
CA SER A 151 0.22 -13.09 -14.05
C SER A 151 -0.07 -11.63 -14.35
N PHE A 152 0.10 -10.78 -13.36
CA PHE A 152 0.12 -9.32 -13.53
C PHE A 152 1.57 -8.84 -13.67
N ARG A 153 1.80 -7.76 -14.44
CA ARG A 153 3.13 -7.23 -14.66
C ARG A 153 3.75 -6.70 -13.37
N ASN A 154 4.99 -7.09 -13.09
CA ASN A 154 5.79 -6.55 -11.99
C ASN A 154 6.52 -5.28 -12.44
N TYR A 155 6.22 -4.16 -11.79
CA TYR A 155 6.88 -2.89 -12.05
C TYR A 155 8.04 -2.63 -11.08
N ARG A 156 9.01 -1.85 -11.53
CA ARG A 156 10.17 -1.46 -10.71
C ARG A 156 9.71 -0.59 -9.53
N ARG A 157 10.24 -0.89 -8.35
CA ARG A 157 9.96 -0.14 -7.12
C ARG A 157 10.16 1.37 -7.27
N ILE A 158 11.19 1.79 -8.00
CA ILE A 158 11.49 3.22 -8.21
C ILE A 158 10.39 3.95 -8.98
N LEU A 159 9.75 3.30 -9.97
CA LEU A 159 8.62 3.87 -10.71
C LEU A 159 7.37 3.97 -9.83
N ILE A 160 7.09 2.92 -9.05
CA ILE A 160 5.96 2.94 -8.09
C ILE A 160 6.18 4.05 -7.05
N ASN A 161 7.43 4.26 -6.62
CA ASN A 161 7.76 5.31 -5.67
C ASN A 161 7.58 6.73 -6.24
N GLU A 162 7.77 6.92 -7.54
CA GLU A 162 7.44 8.19 -8.21
C GLU A 162 5.94 8.48 -8.12
N ASN A 163 5.09 7.52 -8.45
CA ASN A 163 3.65 7.66 -8.30
C ASN A 163 3.22 7.85 -6.83
N LYS A 164 3.90 7.19 -5.89
CA LYS A 164 3.68 7.43 -4.47
C LYS A 164 4.00 8.87 -4.07
N TRP A 165 5.08 9.43 -4.61
CA TRP A 165 5.42 10.84 -4.37
C TRP A 165 4.33 11.77 -4.92
N ARG A 166 3.87 11.57 -6.17
CA ARG A 166 2.78 12.33 -6.79
C ARG A 166 1.50 12.25 -5.97
N ALA A 167 1.09 11.04 -5.56
CA ALA A 167 -0.05 10.83 -4.68
C ALA A 167 0.10 11.60 -3.35
N SER A 168 1.27 11.56 -2.70
CA SER A 168 1.49 12.28 -1.44
C SER A 168 1.41 13.80 -1.59
N ARG A 169 1.83 14.32 -2.73
CA ARG A 169 1.88 15.77 -3.01
C ARG A 169 0.53 16.33 -3.43
N TYR A 170 -0.17 15.60 -4.31
CA TYR A 170 -1.36 16.09 -4.99
C TYR A 170 -2.65 15.37 -4.60
N GLY A 171 -2.58 14.18 -3.96
CA GLY A 171 -3.77 13.39 -3.60
C GLY A 171 -4.57 13.01 -4.84
N ILE A 172 -5.87 13.27 -4.79
CA ILE A 172 -6.80 13.01 -5.90
C ILE A 172 -6.61 13.96 -7.09
N ASP A 173 -5.94 15.09 -6.90
CA ASP A 173 -5.59 16.03 -7.96
C ASP A 173 -4.30 15.60 -8.72
N ALA A 174 -3.76 14.42 -8.42
CA ALA A 174 -2.53 13.93 -9.04
C ALA A 174 -2.75 13.48 -10.49
N GLU A 175 -1.69 13.60 -11.29
CA GLU A 175 -1.51 12.77 -12.47
C GLU A 175 -0.53 11.65 -12.13
N LEU A 176 -0.95 10.38 -12.24
CA LEU A 176 -0.08 9.23 -12.04
C LEU A 176 0.45 8.72 -13.37
N ILE A 177 1.63 8.12 -13.34
CA ILE A 177 2.21 7.51 -14.53
C ILE A 177 1.55 6.14 -14.74
N ASP A 178 0.91 5.96 -15.89
CA ASP A 178 0.57 4.65 -16.42
C ASP A 178 1.83 4.03 -17.03
N PHE A 179 2.39 3.05 -16.35
CA PHE A 179 3.66 2.43 -16.78
C PHE A 179 3.50 1.52 -18.01
N GLY A 180 2.29 1.15 -18.37
CA GLY A 180 2.00 0.36 -19.56
C GLY A 180 1.97 1.23 -20.82
N LYS A 181 1.35 2.41 -20.70
CA LYS A 181 1.22 3.39 -21.78
C LYS A 181 2.37 4.41 -21.81
N GLU A 182 3.15 4.51 -20.74
CA GLU A 182 4.27 5.47 -20.57
C GLU A 182 3.82 6.94 -20.64
N ILE A 183 2.63 7.25 -20.11
CA ILE A 183 2.04 8.58 -20.05
C ILE A 183 1.58 8.95 -18.65
N ALA A 184 1.48 10.24 -18.36
CA ALA A 184 0.79 10.74 -17.17
C ALA A 184 -0.72 10.75 -17.41
N VAL A 185 -1.48 10.23 -16.45
CA VAL A 185 -2.93 10.07 -16.53
C VAL A 185 -3.57 10.70 -15.29
N PRO A 186 -4.65 11.50 -15.42
CA PRO A 186 -5.40 12.01 -14.28
C PRO A 186 -5.82 10.87 -13.34
N TYR A 187 -5.71 11.12 -12.04
CA TYR A 187 -5.96 10.11 -11.01
C TYR A 187 -7.38 9.50 -11.10
N GLU A 188 -8.38 10.30 -11.45
CA GLU A 188 -9.76 9.83 -11.65
C GLU A 188 -9.84 8.62 -12.60
N LYS A 189 -9.16 8.70 -13.74
CA LYS A 189 -9.10 7.60 -14.71
C LYS A 189 -8.36 6.37 -14.17
N ILE A 190 -7.30 6.59 -13.42
CA ILE A 190 -6.55 5.51 -12.76
C ILE A 190 -7.42 4.82 -11.70
N LEU A 191 -8.24 5.58 -11.00
CA LEU A 191 -9.19 5.04 -10.03
C LEU A 191 -10.30 4.23 -10.73
N ASP A 192 -10.85 4.74 -11.82
CA ASP A 192 -11.84 4.01 -12.61
C ASP A 192 -11.30 2.67 -13.12
N GLU A 193 -10.07 2.65 -13.66
CA GLU A 193 -9.39 1.42 -14.09
C GLU A 193 -9.18 0.45 -12.91
N LEU A 194 -8.86 0.94 -11.70
CA LEU A 194 -8.75 0.10 -10.51
C LEU A 194 -10.10 -0.51 -10.13
N LEU A 195 -11.17 0.29 -10.13
CA LEU A 195 -12.51 -0.17 -9.76
C LEU A 195 -13.03 -1.20 -10.77
N GLU A 196 -12.80 -0.99 -12.07
CA GLU A 196 -13.10 -1.97 -13.11
C GLU A 196 -12.28 -3.26 -12.93
N PHE A 197 -10.99 -3.14 -12.60
CA PHE A 197 -10.12 -4.29 -12.36
C PHE A 197 -10.61 -5.21 -11.24
N ILE A 198 -11.18 -4.65 -10.17
CA ILE A 198 -11.64 -5.42 -9.00
C ILE A 198 -13.15 -5.76 -9.05
N ASP A 199 -13.92 -5.28 -10.03
CA ASP A 199 -15.38 -5.35 -10.03
C ASP A 199 -15.92 -6.79 -9.92
N ASP A 200 -15.27 -7.75 -10.56
CA ASP A 200 -15.66 -9.16 -10.56
C ASP A 200 -15.49 -9.88 -9.20
N VAL A 201 -14.80 -9.29 -8.24
CA VAL A 201 -14.65 -9.86 -6.88
C VAL A 201 -15.43 -9.07 -5.82
N VAL A 202 -15.93 -7.90 -6.17
CA VAL A 202 -16.68 -7.03 -5.24
C VAL A 202 -17.96 -7.71 -4.75
N ASP A 203 -18.69 -8.36 -5.65
CA ASP A 203 -19.94 -9.06 -5.31
C ASP A 203 -19.66 -10.37 -4.57
N GLU A 204 -18.61 -11.11 -4.95
CA GLU A 204 -18.18 -12.33 -4.26
C GLU A 204 -17.83 -12.07 -2.78
N LEU A 205 -17.35 -10.87 -2.46
CA LEU A 205 -16.95 -10.44 -1.12
C LEU A 205 -18.01 -9.61 -0.39
N ASP A 206 -19.18 -9.40 -0.99
CA ASP A 206 -20.23 -8.51 -0.47
C ASP A 206 -19.70 -7.09 -0.12
N CYS A 207 -18.87 -6.56 -0.99
CA CYS A 207 -18.18 -5.27 -0.79
C CYS A 207 -18.83 -4.11 -1.55
N ARG A 208 -19.84 -4.33 -2.41
CA ARG A 208 -20.41 -3.28 -3.28
C ARG A 208 -20.96 -2.08 -2.51
N SER A 209 -21.61 -2.32 -1.39
CA SER A 209 -22.11 -1.24 -0.50
C SER A 209 -21.01 -0.48 0.23
N LYS A 210 -19.78 -1.04 0.28
CA LYS A 210 -18.62 -0.50 0.98
C LYS A 210 -17.68 0.27 0.06
N ASN A 211 -17.81 0.06 -1.28
CA ASN A 211 -16.94 0.65 -2.30
C ASN A 211 -17.49 1.96 -2.91
N ARG A 212 -18.28 2.74 -2.17
CA ARG A 212 -18.81 4.04 -2.64
C ARG A 212 -17.72 5.11 -2.76
N VAL A 213 -16.66 4.82 -3.51
CA VAL A 213 -15.54 5.75 -3.75
C VAL A 213 -15.95 6.88 -4.70
N ARG A 214 -17.01 6.68 -5.51
CA ARG A 214 -17.50 7.69 -6.47
C ARG A 214 -18.31 8.82 -5.83
N ASP A 215 -18.66 8.68 -4.55
CA ASP A 215 -19.45 9.67 -3.80
C ASP A 215 -18.55 10.60 -2.95
N PHE A 216 -17.21 10.59 -3.17
CA PHE A 216 -16.21 11.42 -2.49
C PHE A 216 -15.76 12.62 -3.32
#